data_f8a0376147e55af6c1d98ddf0276fe80
#
_entry.id   f8a0376147e55af6c1d98ddf0276fe80
#
_cell.length_a   1.000
_cell.length_b   1.000
_cell.length_c   1.000
_cell.angle_alpha   90.00
_cell.angle_beta   90.00
_cell.angle_gamma   90.00
#
_symmetry.space_group_name_H-M   'P 1'
#
loop_
_entity.id
_entity.type
_entity.pdbx_description
1 polymer ?
#
loop_
_entity_poly.entity_id
_entity_poly.type
_entity_poly.pdbx_seq_one_letter_code
_entity_poly.pdbx_strand_id
1 'polypeptide(L)'
;MPDTVILADRIEVTRTIPAPPPAIFDILRSPAGHVAIDASGMLQGYTGEPAEKVDDTFVIHMDRESLNDVPLGKYDVTVHIIRFERDREIAWDLGPDVPVPHFYGYRLEAGEDGVTNVTSYYDWSKVTGDLKGRFPIVPESALRATLGILERTVRTGQ
;
A
#
# COMPACT_ATOMS: atom_id res chain seq x y z
N MET A 1 -9.58 -13.82 10.41
CA MET A 1 -8.16 -14.17 10.46
C MET A 1 -7.46 -13.75 9.19
N PRO A 2 -6.36 -13.03 9.23
CA PRO A 2 -5.65 -12.72 8.01
C PRO A 2 -5.00 -13.96 7.43
N ASP A 3 -5.15 -14.11 6.12
CA ASP A 3 -4.51 -15.16 5.37
C ASP A 3 -3.27 -14.60 4.68
N THR A 4 -2.17 -15.32 4.77
CA THR A 4 -0.92 -14.90 4.17
C THR A 4 -0.48 -15.91 3.14
N VAL A 5 -0.15 -15.43 1.94
CA VAL A 5 0.46 -16.23 0.88
C VAL A 5 1.80 -15.60 0.53
N ILE A 6 2.88 -16.37 0.71
CA ILE A 6 4.22 -15.90 0.38
C ILE A 6 4.74 -16.76 -0.77
N LEU A 7 4.97 -16.10 -1.91
CA LEU A 7 5.54 -16.71 -3.09
C LEU A 7 7.00 -16.29 -3.23
N ALA A 8 7.70 -16.82 -4.22
CA ALA A 8 9.11 -16.51 -4.43
C ALA A 8 9.37 -15.00 -4.63
N ASP A 9 8.39 -14.28 -5.21
CA ASP A 9 8.55 -12.89 -5.60
C ASP A 9 7.27 -12.06 -5.39
N ARG A 10 6.38 -12.52 -4.50
CA ARG A 10 5.12 -11.84 -4.20
C ARG A 10 4.62 -12.23 -2.83
N ILE A 11 4.08 -11.26 -2.11
CA ILE A 11 3.42 -11.47 -0.81
C ILE A 11 1.99 -10.97 -0.92
N GLU A 12 1.04 -11.76 -0.41
CA GLU A 12 -0.36 -11.35 -0.28
C GLU A 12 -0.82 -11.61 1.14
N VAL A 13 -1.47 -10.62 1.74
CA VAL A 13 -2.08 -10.74 3.07
C VAL A 13 -3.53 -10.31 2.95
N THR A 14 -4.44 -11.15 3.40
CA THR A 14 -5.89 -10.89 3.34
C THR A 14 -6.45 -10.73 4.75
N ARG A 15 -7.31 -9.73 4.92
CA ARG A 15 -8.04 -9.49 6.16
C ARG A 15 -9.48 -9.15 5.84
N THR A 16 -10.41 -9.73 6.61
CA THR A 16 -11.82 -9.36 6.53
C THR A 16 -12.07 -8.13 7.41
N ILE A 17 -12.60 -7.08 6.79
CA ILE A 17 -12.85 -5.80 7.47
C ILE A 17 -14.37 -5.56 7.49
N PRO A 18 -14.95 -5.21 8.65
CA PRO A 18 -16.41 -5.00 8.79
C PRO A 18 -16.82 -3.63 8.27
N ALA A 19 -16.67 -3.41 6.98
CA ALA A 19 -17.07 -2.18 6.29
C ALA A 19 -17.30 -2.48 4.81
N PRO A 20 -18.15 -1.69 4.13
CA PRO A 20 -18.39 -1.89 2.70
C PRO A 20 -17.20 -1.42 1.86
N PRO A 21 -17.03 -1.97 0.64
CA PRO A 21 -15.89 -1.61 -0.20
C PRO A 21 -15.69 -0.12 -0.43
N PRO A 22 -16.71 0.71 -0.68
CA PRO A 22 -16.48 2.14 -0.91
C PRO A 22 -15.81 2.85 0.26
N ALA A 23 -16.18 2.52 1.49
CA ALA A 23 -15.60 3.14 2.68
C ALA A 23 -14.11 2.83 2.80
N ILE A 24 -13.73 1.62 2.45
CA ILE A 24 -12.33 1.18 2.47
C ILE A 24 -11.57 1.79 1.30
N PHE A 25 -12.15 1.73 0.11
CA PHE A 25 -11.49 2.18 -1.11
C PHE A 25 -11.18 3.68 -1.06
N ASP A 26 -12.05 4.49 -0.46
CA ASP A 26 -11.81 5.92 -0.32
C ASP A 26 -10.55 6.23 0.49
N ILE A 27 -10.22 5.40 1.45
CA ILE A 27 -8.97 5.53 2.21
C ILE A 27 -7.77 5.13 1.33
N LEU A 28 -7.91 4.02 0.60
CA LEU A 28 -6.80 3.47 -0.18
C LEU A 28 -6.41 4.33 -1.39
N ARG A 29 -7.34 5.08 -1.95
CA ARG A 29 -7.06 5.97 -3.08
C ARG A 29 -6.58 7.36 -2.67
N SER A 30 -6.60 7.66 -1.39
CA SER A 30 -6.27 8.97 -0.85
C SER A 30 -4.85 9.03 -0.33
N PRO A 31 -4.06 10.05 -0.69
CA PRO A 31 -2.72 10.20 -0.09
C PRO A 31 -2.80 10.41 1.42
N ALA A 32 -3.83 11.08 1.93
CA ALA A 32 -4.05 11.19 3.38
C ALA A 32 -4.29 9.81 4.00
N GLY A 33 -5.01 8.94 3.28
CA GLY A 33 -5.25 7.57 3.72
C GLY A 33 -3.97 6.76 3.80
N HIS A 34 -3.08 6.89 2.81
CA HIS A 34 -1.79 6.20 2.83
C HIS A 34 -0.98 6.57 4.07
N VAL A 35 -0.94 7.85 4.43
CA VAL A 35 -0.25 8.31 5.64
C VAL A 35 -0.93 7.76 6.88
N ALA A 36 -2.26 7.79 6.93
CA ALA A 36 -3.03 7.36 8.10
C ALA A 36 -2.84 5.89 8.42
N ILE A 37 -2.70 5.03 7.41
CA ILE A 37 -2.59 3.58 7.62
C ILE A 37 -1.14 3.06 7.61
N ASP A 38 -0.17 3.94 7.43
CA ASP A 38 1.23 3.54 7.37
C ASP A 38 1.70 2.87 8.66
N ALA A 39 2.21 1.65 8.54
CA ALA A 39 2.73 0.89 9.67
C ALA A 39 4.22 1.13 9.92
N SER A 40 4.91 1.76 8.96
CA SER A 40 6.36 1.97 9.06
C SER A 40 6.75 3.24 9.82
N GLY A 41 5.85 4.22 9.86
CA GLY A 41 6.15 5.54 10.40
C GLY A 41 6.93 6.44 9.47
N MET A 42 7.31 5.96 8.28
CA MET A 42 8.07 6.75 7.31
C MET A 42 7.25 7.82 6.61
N LEU A 43 5.95 7.58 6.43
CA LEU A 43 5.07 8.47 5.70
C LEU A 43 4.63 9.62 6.63
N GLN A 44 5.16 10.82 6.37
CA GLN A 44 4.97 11.97 7.25
C GLN A 44 3.94 12.97 6.75
N GLY A 45 3.69 13.00 5.44
CA GLY A 45 2.75 13.92 4.85
C GLY A 45 2.56 13.63 3.36
N TYR A 46 1.82 14.49 2.70
CA TYR A 46 1.50 14.28 1.29
C TYR A 46 1.22 15.59 0.58
N THR A 47 1.27 15.53 -0.76
CA THR A 47 0.85 16.60 -1.65
C THR A 47 0.06 15.97 -2.79
N GLY A 48 -1.13 16.47 -3.05
CA GLY A 48 -1.98 15.98 -4.14
C GLY A 48 -3.36 15.58 -3.67
N GLU A 49 -4.16 15.11 -4.60
CA GLU A 49 -5.55 14.75 -4.40
C GLU A 49 -5.75 13.24 -4.49
N PRO A 50 -6.87 12.71 -3.96
CA PRO A 50 -7.18 11.29 -4.13
C PRO A 50 -7.18 10.87 -5.59
N ALA A 51 -6.67 9.66 -5.85
CA ALA A 51 -6.62 9.12 -7.20
C ALA A 51 -8.02 8.77 -7.70
N GLU A 52 -8.25 8.96 -9.00
CA GLU A 52 -9.52 8.68 -9.64
C GLU A 52 -9.38 7.77 -10.86
N LYS A 53 -8.17 7.57 -11.36
CA LYS A 53 -7.92 6.75 -12.55
C LYS A 53 -6.47 6.34 -12.63
N VAL A 54 -6.18 5.42 -13.54
CA VAL A 54 -4.81 5.03 -13.89
C VAL A 54 -4.04 6.27 -14.37
N ASP A 55 -2.77 6.32 -14.02
CA ASP A 55 -1.81 7.39 -14.29
C ASP A 55 -1.97 8.64 -13.41
N ASP A 56 -2.97 8.69 -12.54
CA ASP A 56 -3.00 9.71 -11.51
C ASP A 56 -1.80 9.53 -10.57
N THR A 57 -1.32 10.63 -10.04
CA THR A 57 -0.17 10.63 -9.13
C THR A 57 -0.44 11.50 -7.91
N PHE A 58 0.24 11.18 -6.82
CA PHE A 58 0.37 12.07 -5.68
C PHE A 58 1.74 11.85 -5.03
N VAL A 59 2.16 12.79 -4.20
CA VAL A 59 3.48 12.75 -3.58
C VAL A 59 3.33 12.43 -2.10
N ILE A 60 4.17 11.52 -1.61
CA ILE A 60 4.29 11.20 -0.20
C ILE A 60 5.62 11.71 0.31
N HIS A 61 5.57 12.47 1.41
CA HIS A 61 6.76 12.99 2.07
C HIS A 61 7.23 11.96 3.10
N MET A 62 8.44 11.47 2.91
CA MET A 62 9.01 10.36 3.69
C MET A 62 10.13 10.85 4.59
N ASP A 63 10.32 10.16 5.71
CA ASP A 63 11.46 10.39 6.59
C ASP A 63 11.96 9.06 7.14
N ARG A 64 13.19 8.70 6.80
CA ARG A 64 13.84 7.48 7.28
C ARG A 64 14.98 7.77 8.26
N GLU A 65 15.16 9.02 8.65
CA GLU A 65 16.30 9.41 9.48
C GLU A 65 16.38 8.61 10.78
N SER A 66 15.23 8.47 11.45
CA SER A 66 15.18 7.78 12.75
C SER A 66 15.32 6.27 12.64
N LEU A 67 15.20 5.71 11.45
CA LEU A 67 15.31 4.26 11.25
C LEU A 67 16.76 3.80 11.16
N ASN A 68 17.68 4.69 10.83
CA ASN A 68 19.13 4.40 10.74
C ASN A 68 19.47 3.24 9.81
N ASP A 69 18.63 2.96 8.83
CA ASP A 69 18.84 1.83 7.91
C ASP A 69 19.54 2.24 6.61
N VAL A 70 19.17 3.40 6.05
CA VAL A 70 19.82 3.95 4.86
C VAL A 70 19.95 5.47 5.03
N PRO A 71 20.98 6.09 4.46
CA PRO A 71 21.24 7.52 4.68
C PRO A 71 20.41 8.41 3.73
N LEU A 72 19.11 8.22 3.71
CA LEU A 72 18.21 9.01 2.85
C LEU A 72 17.60 10.21 3.58
N GLY A 73 17.44 10.12 4.91
CA GLY A 73 16.81 11.17 5.69
C GLY A 73 15.40 11.46 5.21
N LYS A 74 15.13 12.72 4.85
CA LYS A 74 13.84 13.16 4.33
C LYS A 74 13.89 13.16 2.80
N TYR A 75 12.85 12.61 2.19
CA TYR A 75 12.74 12.54 0.73
C TYR A 75 11.28 12.38 0.33
N ASP A 76 10.99 12.63 -0.95
CA ASP A 76 9.65 12.48 -1.49
C ASP A 76 9.61 11.31 -2.46
N VAL A 77 8.48 10.60 -2.49
CA VAL A 77 8.21 9.63 -3.53
C VAL A 77 6.91 9.99 -4.23
N THR A 78 6.88 9.76 -5.54
CA THR A 78 5.68 9.95 -6.33
C THR A 78 4.98 8.60 -6.46
N VAL A 79 3.77 8.51 -5.92
CA VAL A 79 2.92 7.35 -6.11
C VAL A 79 2.24 7.47 -7.45
N HIS A 80 2.45 6.50 -8.31
CA HIS A 80 1.89 6.47 -9.67
C HIS A 80 0.92 5.30 -9.77
N ILE A 81 -0.35 5.61 -10.02
CA ILE A 81 -1.42 4.61 -10.05
C ILE A 81 -1.33 3.80 -11.35
N ILE A 82 -1.14 2.49 -11.23
CA ILE A 82 -1.02 1.59 -12.38
C ILE A 82 -2.25 0.72 -12.61
N ARG A 83 -3.10 0.57 -11.58
CA ARG A 83 -4.39 -0.12 -11.69
C ARG A 83 -5.41 0.68 -10.89
N PHE A 84 -6.59 0.85 -11.45
CA PHE A 84 -7.68 1.53 -10.76
C PHE A 84 -9.00 0.95 -11.24
N GLU A 85 -9.65 0.19 -10.36
CA GLU A 85 -10.98 -0.34 -10.58
C GLU A 85 -11.78 0.01 -9.32
N ARG A 86 -12.68 0.98 -9.44
CA ARG A 86 -13.34 1.56 -8.27
C ARG A 86 -13.98 0.50 -7.40
N ASP A 87 -13.67 0.59 -6.09
CA ASP A 87 -14.15 -0.28 -5.03
C ASP A 87 -13.70 -1.74 -5.15
N ARG A 88 -12.77 -2.03 -6.06
CA ARG A 88 -12.26 -3.40 -6.29
C ARG A 88 -10.76 -3.53 -6.23
N GLU A 89 -10.04 -2.65 -6.92
CA GLU A 89 -8.58 -2.78 -6.95
C GLU A 89 -7.91 -1.44 -7.20
N ILE A 90 -6.84 -1.20 -6.47
CA ILE A 90 -5.93 -0.08 -6.72
C ILE A 90 -4.51 -0.57 -6.52
N ALA A 91 -3.62 -0.22 -7.46
CA ALA A 91 -2.21 -0.58 -7.36
C ALA A 91 -1.36 0.58 -7.85
N TRP A 92 -0.15 0.66 -7.32
CA TRP A 92 0.76 1.75 -7.67
C TRP A 92 2.20 1.28 -7.65
N ASP A 93 3.03 2.00 -8.43
CA ASP A 93 4.47 1.93 -8.32
C ASP A 93 5.01 3.29 -7.88
N LEU A 94 6.31 3.42 -7.75
CA LEU A 94 6.92 4.68 -7.31
C LEU A 94 7.47 5.47 -8.50
N GLY A 95 7.00 5.15 -9.69
CA GLY A 95 7.29 5.91 -10.90
C GLY A 95 8.77 6.04 -11.22
N PRO A 96 9.14 7.11 -11.93
CA PRO A 96 10.53 7.30 -12.34
C PRO A 96 11.48 7.64 -11.18
N ASP A 97 10.93 8.04 -10.01
CA ASP A 97 11.77 8.40 -8.86
C ASP A 97 12.48 7.19 -8.26
N VAL A 98 11.85 6.02 -8.39
CA VAL A 98 12.42 4.75 -7.93
C VAL A 98 12.39 3.79 -9.12
N PRO A 99 13.49 3.68 -9.87
CA PRO A 99 13.49 2.90 -11.11
C PRO A 99 13.62 1.39 -10.86
N VAL A 100 12.73 0.87 -10.03
CA VAL A 100 12.68 -0.55 -9.68
C VAL A 100 11.30 -1.08 -10.06
N PRO A 101 11.20 -2.16 -10.85
CA PRO A 101 9.92 -2.65 -11.33
C PRO A 101 9.18 -3.49 -10.28
N HIS A 102 8.83 -2.86 -9.17
CA HIS A 102 8.00 -3.46 -8.13
C HIS A 102 6.75 -2.63 -7.94
N PHE A 103 5.71 -3.23 -7.40
CA PHE A 103 4.46 -2.51 -7.16
C PHE A 103 3.71 -3.07 -5.97
N TYR A 104 2.81 -2.26 -5.44
CA TYR A 104 1.96 -2.55 -4.30
C TYR A 104 0.52 -2.40 -4.72
N GLY A 105 -0.37 -3.06 -4.02
CA GLY A 105 -1.78 -2.84 -4.30
C GLY A 105 -2.70 -3.48 -3.28
N TYR A 106 -3.99 -3.23 -3.50
CA TYR A 106 -5.07 -3.79 -2.69
C TYR A 106 -6.17 -4.28 -3.61
N ARG A 107 -6.68 -5.48 -3.32
CA ARG A 107 -7.89 -6.00 -3.95
C ARG A 107 -8.98 -6.07 -2.89
N LEU A 108 -10.18 -5.64 -3.26
CA LEU A 108 -11.34 -5.66 -2.39
C LEU A 108 -12.39 -6.58 -2.98
N GLU A 109 -12.93 -7.44 -2.13
CA GLU A 109 -13.95 -8.39 -2.53
C GLU A 109 -15.08 -8.34 -1.50
N ALA A 110 -16.27 -7.91 -1.93
CA ALA A 110 -17.41 -7.82 -1.04
C ALA A 110 -17.77 -9.20 -0.50
N GLY A 111 -17.86 -9.29 0.82
CA GLY A 111 -18.31 -10.49 1.50
C GLY A 111 -19.75 -10.38 1.93
N GLU A 112 -20.17 -11.26 2.82
CA GLU A 112 -21.53 -11.24 3.37
C GLU A 112 -21.64 -10.21 4.49
N ASP A 113 -22.87 -9.75 4.75
CA ASP A 113 -23.20 -8.89 5.89
C ASP A 113 -22.40 -7.59 5.98
N GLY A 114 -22.08 -6.99 4.83
CA GLY A 114 -21.43 -5.69 4.80
C GLY A 114 -19.94 -5.71 5.11
N VAL A 115 -19.31 -6.88 5.06
CA VAL A 115 -17.87 -6.98 5.23
C VAL A 115 -17.16 -6.97 3.87
N THR A 116 -15.87 -6.70 3.89
CA THR A 116 -15.02 -6.74 2.70
C THR A 116 -13.76 -7.55 3.00
N ASN A 117 -13.42 -8.45 2.12
CA ASN A 117 -12.13 -9.13 2.17
C ASN A 117 -11.11 -8.26 1.42
N VAL A 118 -10.12 -7.76 2.15
CA VAL A 118 -9.11 -6.87 1.61
C VAL A 118 -7.80 -7.62 1.53
N THR A 119 -7.23 -7.72 0.32
CA THR A 119 -5.93 -8.34 0.10
C THR A 119 -4.92 -7.25 -0.22
N SER A 120 -3.91 -7.12 0.62
CA SER A 120 -2.75 -6.28 0.38
C SER A 120 -1.68 -7.12 -0.30
N TYR A 121 -1.12 -6.64 -1.41
CA TYR A 121 -0.08 -7.39 -2.11
C TYR A 121 1.11 -6.51 -2.45
N TYR A 122 2.28 -7.15 -2.48
CA TYR A 122 3.53 -6.53 -2.88
C TYR A 122 4.22 -7.50 -3.84
N ASP A 123 4.56 -7.02 -5.02
CA ASP A 123 5.07 -7.83 -6.12
C ASP A 123 6.39 -7.26 -6.63
N TRP A 124 7.42 -8.10 -6.67
CA TRP A 124 8.72 -7.75 -7.20
C TRP A 124 9.19 -8.76 -8.25
N SER A 125 8.23 -9.45 -8.88
CA SER A 125 8.53 -10.52 -9.84
C SER A 125 9.31 -10.06 -11.05
N LYS A 126 9.23 -8.78 -11.39
CA LYS A 126 9.94 -8.21 -12.54
C LYS A 126 11.34 -7.70 -12.19
N VAL A 127 11.72 -7.71 -10.92
CA VAL A 127 13.07 -7.33 -10.50
C VAL A 127 14.03 -8.45 -10.87
N THR A 128 15.15 -8.12 -11.48
CA THR A 128 16.15 -9.07 -11.95
C THR A 128 17.55 -8.71 -11.49
N GLY A 129 18.50 -9.63 -11.70
CA GLY A 129 19.89 -9.41 -11.40
C GLY A 129 20.20 -9.43 -9.91
N ASP A 130 21.29 -8.81 -9.52
CA ASP A 130 21.76 -8.80 -8.14
C ASP A 130 20.78 -8.08 -7.20
N LEU A 131 20.00 -7.16 -7.74
CA LEU A 131 19.03 -6.40 -6.96
C LEU A 131 17.92 -7.29 -6.43
N LYS A 132 17.58 -8.37 -7.13
CA LYS A 132 16.50 -9.25 -6.72
C LYS A 132 16.71 -9.86 -5.34
N GLY A 133 17.94 -10.12 -4.97
CA GLY A 133 18.28 -10.69 -3.66
C GLY A 133 17.98 -9.76 -2.48
N ARG A 134 17.72 -8.49 -2.73
CA ARG A 134 17.39 -7.51 -1.69
C ARG A 134 15.89 -7.43 -1.41
N PHE A 135 15.08 -8.17 -2.16
CA PHE A 135 13.62 -8.14 -2.01
C PHE A 135 13.13 -9.34 -1.22
N PRO A 136 12.03 -9.20 -0.46
CA PRO A 136 11.16 -8.01 -0.39
C PRO A 136 11.76 -6.89 0.46
N ILE A 137 11.56 -5.65 0.03
CA ILE A 137 11.93 -4.48 0.82
C ILE A 137 10.89 -4.27 1.93
N VAL A 138 9.63 -4.57 1.63
CA VAL A 138 8.52 -4.48 2.58
C VAL A 138 8.19 -5.89 3.05
N PRO A 139 8.34 -6.20 4.34
CA PRO A 139 8.08 -7.56 4.83
C PRO A 139 6.58 -7.82 5.00
N GLU A 140 6.23 -9.11 5.07
CA GLU A 140 4.85 -9.56 5.27
C GLU A 140 4.24 -8.93 6.52
N SER A 141 5.02 -8.82 7.59
CA SER A 141 4.53 -8.22 8.85
C SER A 141 4.07 -6.78 8.68
N ALA A 142 4.71 -6.02 7.79
CA ALA A 142 4.31 -4.64 7.51
C ALA A 142 2.97 -4.59 6.78
N LEU A 143 2.74 -5.49 5.81
CA LEU A 143 1.46 -5.55 5.12
C LEU A 143 0.34 -5.93 6.09
N ARG A 144 0.60 -6.88 6.95
CA ARG A 144 -0.35 -7.33 7.96
C ARG A 144 -0.70 -6.19 8.93
N ALA A 145 0.30 -5.47 9.43
CA ALA A 145 0.09 -4.35 10.35
C ALA A 145 -0.72 -3.23 9.68
N THR A 146 -0.41 -2.92 8.44
CA THR A 146 -1.13 -1.90 7.67
C THR A 146 -2.61 -2.25 7.55
N LEU A 147 -2.95 -3.50 7.28
CA LEU A 147 -4.35 -3.93 7.19
C LEU A 147 -5.07 -3.77 8.53
N GLY A 148 -4.40 -4.02 9.65
CA GLY A 148 -4.97 -3.80 10.97
C GLY A 148 -5.25 -2.33 11.25
N ILE A 149 -4.32 -1.45 10.85
CA ILE A 149 -4.50 -0.01 10.98
C ILE A 149 -5.61 0.47 10.06
N LEU A 150 -5.71 -0.09 8.85
CA LEU A 150 -6.79 0.21 7.91
C LEU A 150 -8.15 -0.11 8.54
N GLU A 151 -8.29 -1.28 9.15
CA GLU A 151 -9.54 -1.64 9.82
C GLU A 151 -9.89 -0.63 10.91
N ARG A 152 -8.93 -0.27 11.75
CA ARG A 152 -9.16 0.71 12.81
C ARG A 152 -9.58 2.06 12.23
N THR A 153 -8.89 2.50 11.17
CA THR A 153 -9.17 3.77 10.52
C THR A 153 -10.59 3.81 9.99
N VAL A 154 -11.04 2.73 9.34
CA VAL A 154 -12.42 2.63 8.84
C VAL A 154 -13.42 2.69 9.97
N ARG A 155 -13.18 1.93 11.06
CA ARG A 155 -14.13 1.85 12.19
C ARG A 155 -14.23 3.15 12.96
N THR A 156 -13.15 3.90 13.08
CA THR A 156 -13.11 5.11 13.92
C THR A 156 -13.25 6.40 13.13
N GLY A 157 -13.13 6.33 11.81
CA GLY A 157 -13.16 7.51 10.94
C GLY A 157 -11.89 8.37 11.00
N GLN A 158 -10.79 7.79 11.44
CA GLN A 158 -9.53 8.53 11.57
C GLN A 158 -8.44 8.00 10.66
#